data_eb89a0c50ea7d3590bdb3760ebc2a2e8
#
_entry.id   eb89a0c50ea7d3590bdb3760ebc2a2e8
#
_cell.length_a   1.000
_cell.length_b   1.000
_cell.length_c   1.000
_cell.angle_alpha   90.00
_cell.angle_beta   90.00
_cell.angle_gamma   90.00
#
_symmetry.space_group_name_H-M   'P 1'
#
loop_
_entity.id
_entity.type
_entity.pdbx_description
1 polymer ?
#
loop_
_entity_poly.entity_id
_entity_poly.type
_entity_poly.pdbx_seq_one_letter_code
_entity_poly.pdbx_strand_id
1 'polypeptide(L)'
;MTGFYNITNKIKETLEAEPFVNNVSYGSFDNVDLNKQTIFPLSHVMVNQCTINSKVLTFNISVMCMDIVDVSKEETTDMFRGNDNEQDVLNTQLGVLDRLMALLQRGDLYSDKYQVDTDVACEPFVDRFENKLAGWVATFDVKIQNDMTVC
;
A
#
# COMPACT_ATOMS: atom_id res chain seq x y z
N MET A 1 19.05 -13.41 -9.08
CA MET A 1 18.66 -12.05 -8.66
C MET A 1 17.79 -12.14 -7.42
N THR A 2 18.17 -11.47 -6.36
CA THR A 2 17.47 -11.51 -5.08
C THR A 2 16.76 -10.19 -4.74
N GLY A 3 17.15 -9.09 -5.40
CA GLY A 3 16.63 -7.76 -5.07
C GLY A 3 15.13 -7.61 -5.16
N PHE A 4 14.51 -8.21 -6.17
CA PHE A 4 13.05 -8.17 -6.33
C PHE A 4 12.34 -8.81 -5.12
N TYR A 5 12.76 -10.01 -4.75
CA TYR A 5 12.17 -10.69 -3.58
C TYR A 5 12.44 -9.95 -2.28
N ASN A 6 13.63 -9.38 -2.14
CA ASN A 6 13.98 -8.65 -0.94
C ASN A 6 13.05 -7.46 -0.72
N ILE A 7 12.83 -6.64 -1.75
CA ILE A 7 11.96 -5.45 -1.60
C ILE A 7 10.48 -5.84 -1.44
N THR A 8 9.99 -6.78 -2.23
CA THR A 8 8.59 -7.17 -2.14
C THR A 8 8.27 -7.87 -0.83
N ASN A 9 9.15 -8.74 -0.36
CA ASN A 9 8.98 -9.42 0.92
C ASN A 9 9.07 -8.45 2.11
N LYS A 10 9.96 -7.47 2.06
CA LYS A 10 10.07 -6.47 3.11
C LYS A 10 8.83 -5.59 3.21
N ILE A 11 8.28 -5.18 2.08
CA ILE A 11 7.02 -4.43 2.06
C ILE A 11 5.90 -5.29 2.65
N LYS A 12 5.81 -6.53 2.22
CA LYS A 12 4.81 -7.48 2.71
C LYS A 12 4.92 -7.67 4.23
N GLU A 13 6.12 -7.99 4.73
CA GLU A 13 6.36 -8.22 6.15
C GLU A 13 6.05 -6.97 7.00
N THR A 14 6.41 -5.80 6.50
CA THR A 14 6.13 -4.53 7.19
C THR A 14 4.63 -4.29 7.31
N LEU A 15 3.88 -4.56 6.23
CA LEU A 15 2.42 -4.42 6.24
C LEU A 15 1.76 -5.48 7.12
N GLU A 16 2.23 -6.72 7.10
CA GLU A 16 1.71 -7.79 7.95
C GLU A 16 1.91 -7.50 9.44
N ALA A 17 2.95 -6.77 9.79
CA ALA A 17 3.22 -6.36 11.17
C ALA A 17 2.34 -5.21 11.66
N GLU A 18 1.63 -4.52 10.75
CA GLU A 18 0.75 -3.41 11.11
C GLU A 18 -0.53 -3.92 11.78
N PRO A 19 -0.91 -3.37 12.96
CA PRO A 19 -2.12 -3.81 13.64
C PRO A 19 -3.42 -3.46 12.90
N PHE A 20 -3.38 -2.49 11.98
CA PHE A 20 -4.53 -2.07 11.17
C PHE A 20 -4.57 -2.74 9.80
N VAL A 21 -3.82 -3.81 9.62
CA VAL A 21 -3.82 -4.62 8.39
C VAL A 21 -4.19 -6.05 8.76
N ASN A 22 -5.22 -6.58 8.13
CA ASN A 22 -5.67 -7.96 8.34
C ASN A 22 -5.05 -8.91 7.31
N ASN A 23 -4.99 -8.49 6.06
CA ASN A 23 -4.41 -9.28 4.98
C ASN A 23 -3.55 -8.42 4.08
N VAL A 24 -2.54 -9.04 3.50
CA VAL A 24 -1.70 -8.44 2.47
C VAL A 24 -1.79 -9.31 1.22
N SER A 25 -2.18 -8.71 0.11
CA SER A 25 -2.23 -9.38 -1.19
C SER A 25 -1.19 -8.78 -2.14
N TYR A 26 -0.88 -9.52 -3.18
CA TYR A 26 0.13 -9.14 -4.16
C TYR A 26 -0.32 -9.53 -5.56
N GLY A 27 0.08 -8.74 -6.55
CA GLY A 27 -0.15 -9.02 -7.94
C GLY A 27 -1.24 -8.15 -8.56
N SER A 28 -1.94 -8.68 -9.56
CA SER A 28 -3.01 -7.94 -10.21
C SER A 28 -4.19 -7.73 -9.27
N PHE A 29 -4.70 -6.50 -9.23
CA PHE A 29 -5.86 -6.17 -8.39
C PHE A 29 -7.13 -6.93 -8.80
N ASP A 30 -7.22 -7.33 -10.07
CA ASP A 30 -8.35 -8.12 -10.58
C ASP A 30 -8.51 -9.47 -9.86
N ASN A 31 -7.45 -9.99 -9.27
CA ASN A 31 -7.47 -11.25 -8.54
C ASN A 31 -7.99 -11.13 -7.11
N VAL A 32 -8.24 -9.91 -6.64
CA VAL A 32 -8.73 -9.67 -5.28
C VAL A 32 -10.25 -9.72 -5.26
N ASP A 33 -10.79 -10.58 -4.39
CA ASP A 33 -12.23 -10.64 -4.19
C ASP A 33 -12.67 -9.56 -3.18
N LEU A 34 -13.06 -8.42 -3.69
CA LEU A 34 -13.45 -7.25 -2.90
C LEU A 34 -14.78 -7.43 -2.17
N ASN A 35 -15.53 -8.49 -2.48
CA ASN A 35 -16.78 -8.80 -1.80
C ASN A 35 -16.58 -9.55 -0.49
N LYS A 36 -15.40 -10.12 -0.26
CA LYS A 36 -15.09 -10.81 0.99
C LYS A 36 -14.80 -9.80 2.10
N GLN A 37 -15.67 -9.76 3.09
CA GLN A 37 -15.48 -8.87 4.24
C GLN A 37 -14.34 -9.29 5.15
N THR A 38 -14.01 -10.58 5.18
CA THR A 38 -13.02 -11.15 6.08
C THR A 38 -11.58 -10.77 5.76
N ILE A 39 -11.32 -10.27 4.55
CA ILE A 39 -9.96 -9.89 4.15
C ILE A 39 -9.58 -8.47 4.56
N PHE A 40 -10.55 -7.66 4.98
CA PHE A 40 -10.31 -6.25 5.33
C PHE A 40 -9.99 -6.06 6.81
N PRO A 41 -9.21 -5.05 7.18
CA PRO A 41 -8.46 -4.11 6.33
C PRO A 41 -7.42 -4.82 5.46
N LEU A 42 -7.37 -4.44 4.19
CA LEU A 42 -6.53 -5.08 3.18
C LEU A 42 -5.46 -4.11 2.67
N SER A 43 -4.24 -4.59 2.58
CA SER A 43 -3.17 -3.92 1.85
C SER A 43 -2.83 -4.74 0.61
N HIS A 44 -2.74 -4.08 -0.52
CA HIS A 44 -2.43 -4.73 -1.80
C HIS A 44 -1.19 -4.11 -2.42
N VAL A 45 -0.24 -4.95 -2.81
CA VAL A 45 1.03 -4.53 -3.39
C VAL A 45 1.07 -4.92 -4.86
N MET A 46 1.37 -3.95 -5.71
CA MET A 46 1.55 -4.18 -7.15
C MET A 46 2.89 -3.65 -7.59
N VAL A 47 3.61 -4.44 -8.38
CA VAL A 47 4.79 -3.95 -9.09
C VAL A 47 4.34 -3.63 -10.52
N ASN A 48 4.38 -2.34 -10.86
CA ASN A 48 3.85 -1.85 -12.12
C ASN A 48 4.86 -1.98 -13.25
N GLN A 49 6.13 -1.74 -12.96
CA GLN A 49 7.17 -1.64 -13.97
C GLN A 49 8.54 -1.81 -13.32
N CYS A 50 9.47 -2.34 -14.09
CA CYS A 50 10.88 -2.35 -13.72
C CYS A 50 11.70 -1.72 -14.84
N THR A 51 12.54 -0.76 -14.51
CA THR A 51 13.51 -0.16 -15.43
C THR A 51 14.87 -0.75 -15.14
N ILE A 52 15.47 -1.37 -16.14
CA ILE A 52 16.74 -2.07 -16.02
C ILE A 52 17.87 -1.18 -16.52
N ASN A 53 18.82 -0.93 -15.63
CA ASN A 53 20.10 -0.28 -15.95
C ASN A 53 21.20 -1.24 -15.51
N SER A 54 22.36 -1.15 -16.12
CA SER A 54 23.49 -2.05 -15.79
C SER A 54 23.92 -1.98 -14.32
N LYS A 55 23.66 -0.87 -13.66
CA LYS A 55 24.06 -0.65 -12.26
C LYS A 55 22.91 -0.62 -11.28
N VAL A 56 21.70 -0.27 -11.74
CA VAL A 56 20.55 -0.01 -10.88
C VAL A 56 19.29 -0.61 -11.50
N LEU A 57 18.48 -1.24 -10.67
CA LEU A 57 17.11 -1.62 -11.01
C LEU A 57 16.15 -0.65 -10.32
N THR A 58 15.20 -0.13 -11.08
CA THR A 58 14.16 0.77 -10.54
C THR A 58 12.81 0.08 -10.67
N PHE A 59 12.18 -0.19 -9.54
CA PHE A 59 10.83 -0.76 -9.50
C PHE A 59 9.82 0.33 -9.20
N ASN A 60 8.82 0.45 -10.05
CA ASN A 60 7.65 1.28 -9.76
C ASN A 60 6.62 0.42 -9.04
N ILE A 61 6.32 0.77 -7.80
CA ILE A 61 5.48 -0.02 -6.91
C ILE A 61 4.29 0.82 -6.46
N SER A 62 3.11 0.22 -6.49
CA SER A 62 1.91 0.79 -5.90
C SER A 62 1.49 -0.03 -4.70
N VAL A 63 1.16 0.64 -3.61
CA VAL A 63 0.62 0.03 -2.40
C VAL A 63 -0.73 0.66 -2.12
N MET A 64 -1.76 -0.18 -2.02
CA MET A 64 -3.12 0.24 -1.69
C MET A 64 -3.43 -0.24 -0.27
N CYS A 65 -3.90 0.67 0.56
CA CYS A 65 -4.40 0.33 1.89
C CYS A 65 -5.86 0.73 1.99
N MET A 66 -6.74 -0.21 2.30
CA MET A 66 -8.18 -0.01 2.23
C MET A 66 -8.93 -0.77 3.31
N ASP A 67 -10.09 -0.27 3.63
CA ASP A 67 -11.01 -0.93 4.55
C ASP A 67 -12.45 -0.67 4.14
N ILE A 68 -13.36 -1.45 4.71
CA ILE A 68 -14.80 -1.31 4.52
C ILE A 68 -15.29 -0.10 5.29
N VAL A 69 -16.13 0.70 4.63
CA VAL A 69 -16.83 1.82 5.26
C VAL A 69 -18.19 1.32 5.75
N ASP A 70 -18.45 1.53 7.04
CA ASP A 70 -19.76 1.30 7.61
C ASP A 70 -20.70 2.42 7.19
N VAL A 71 -21.67 2.09 6.34
CA VAL A 71 -22.69 3.03 5.93
C VAL A 71 -23.83 2.98 6.95
N SER A 72 -23.98 4.07 7.70
CA SER A 72 -25.11 4.19 8.63
C SER A 72 -26.42 4.41 7.85
N LYS A 73 -27.43 3.63 8.20
CA LYS A 73 -28.79 3.79 7.67
C LYS A 73 -29.63 4.76 8.52
N GLU A 74 -29.07 5.22 9.65
CA GLU A 74 -29.75 6.17 10.52
C GLU A 74 -29.58 7.60 10.00
N GLU A 75 -30.61 8.42 10.19
CA GLU A 75 -30.48 9.84 9.89
C GLU A 75 -29.48 10.48 10.81
N THR A 76 -28.52 11.24 10.23
CA THR A 76 -27.54 11.98 11.02
C THR A 76 -28.20 13.21 11.62
N THR A 77 -27.94 13.42 12.91
CA THR A 77 -28.37 14.65 13.61
C THR A 77 -27.34 15.76 13.48
N ASP A 78 -26.16 15.46 12.94
CA ASP A 78 -25.06 16.39 12.79
C ASP A 78 -25.18 17.20 11.49
N MET A 79 -24.59 18.38 11.48
CA MET A 79 -24.48 19.19 10.27
C MET A 79 -23.55 18.59 9.23
N PHE A 80 -22.58 17.77 9.65
CA PHE A 80 -21.67 17.09 8.76
C PHE A 80 -22.28 15.78 8.28
N ARG A 81 -22.56 15.71 6.98
CA ARG A 81 -23.23 14.55 6.37
C ARG A 81 -22.28 13.78 5.47
N GLY A 82 -22.56 12.49 5.29
CA GLY A 82 -21.79 11.60 4.42
C GLY A 82 -20.50 11.12 5.05
N ASN A 83 -20.47 11.10 6.37
CA ASN A 83 -19.25 10.72 7.10
C ASN A 83 -19.17 9.24 7.47
N ASP A 84 -20.22 8.50 7.52
CA ASP A 84 -20.30 7.03 7.72
C ASP A 84 -19.03 6.30 8.18
N ASN A 85 -18.19 6.83 8.99
CA ASN A 85 -16.81 6.44 9.34
C ASN A 85 -15.79 6.47 8.18
N GLU A 86 -16.16 6.99 7.01
CA GLU A 86 -15.25 7.10 5.87
C GLU A 86 -13.98 7.90 6.20
N GLN A 87 -14.16 9.00 6.91
CA GLN A 87 -13.04 9.85 7.33
C GLN A 87 -12.08 9.10 8.27
N ASP A 88 -12.61 8.30 9.17
CA ASP A 88 -11.80 7.50 10.09
C ASP A 88 -11.04 6.40 9.36
N VAL A 89 -11.68 5.75 8.39
CA VAL A 89 -11.04 4.75 7.54
C VAL A 89 -9.90 5.38 6.74
N LEU A 90 -10.16 6.52 6.10
CA LEU A 90 -9.13 7.22 5.33
C LEU A 90 -7.95 7.64 6.23
N ASN A 91 -8.22 8.15 7.40
CA ASN A 91 -7.17 8.54 8.34
C ASN A 91 -6.31 7.33 8.78
N THR A 92 -6.93 6.23 9.11
CA THR A 92 -6.24 5.01 9.56
C THR A 92 -5.38 4.42 8.44
N GLN A 93 -5.92 4.32 7.24
CA GLN A 93 -5.19 3.73 6.12
C GLN A 93 -4.06 4.64 5.63
N LEU A 94 -4.23 5.95 5.70
CA LEU A 94 -3.13 6.88 5.44
C LEU A 94 -2.00 6.69 6.46
N GLY A 95 -2.33 6.46 7.73
CA GLY A 95 -1.35 6.18 8.76
C GLY A 95 -0.54 4.91 8.49
N VAL A 96 -1.18 3.87 7.95
CA VAL A 96 -0.48 2.64 7.54
C VAL A 96 0.56 2.94 6.45
N LEU A 97 0.16 3.68 5.42
CA LEU A 97 1.07 4.07 4.33
C LEU A 97 2.19 4.98 4.83
N ASP A 98 1.89 5.92 5.70
CA ASP A 98 2.89 6.84 6.27
C ASP A 98 3.97 6.07 7.03
N ARG A 99 3.57 5.11 7.86
CA ARG A 99 4.53 4.26 8.59
C ARG A 99 5.35 3.39 7.66
N LEU A 100 4.73 2.82 6.63
CA LEU A 100 5.46 2.04 5.62
C LEU A 100 6.52 2.90 4.93
N MET A 101 6.13 4.08 4.46
CA MET A 101 7.07 4.97 3.77
C MET A 101 8.17 5.47 4.70
N ALA A 102 7.87 5.72 5.96
CA ALA A 102 8.89 6.12 6.94
C ALA A 102 9.94 5.02 7.13
N LEU A 103 9.52 3.75 7.18
CA LEU A 103 10.43 2.62 7.28
C LEU A 103 11.26 2.45 6.01
N LEU A 104 10.66 2.60 4.84
CA LEU A 104 11.39 2.49 3.56
C LEU A 104 12.40 3.60 3.38
N GLN A 105 12.11 4.81 3.86
CA GLN A 105 12.97 5.97 3.68
C GLN A 105 14.03 6.11 4.77
N ARG A 106 13.78 5.64 5.98
CA ARG A 106 14.62 5.90 7.15
C ARG A 106 14.95 4.68 8.01
N GLY A 107 14.31 3.54 7.74
CA GLY A 107 14.49 2.32 8.51
C GLY A 107 15.49 1.37 7.90
N ASP A 108 15.33 0.09 8.21
CA ASP A 108 16.24 -0.98 7.81
C ASP A 108 16.39 -1.10 6.29
N LEU A 109 15.33 -0.82 5.54
CA LEU A 109 15.38 -0.91 4.08
C LEU A 109 16.32 0.12 3.47
N TYR A 110 16.41 1.30 4.05
CA TYR A 110 17.35 2.34 3.59
C TYR A 110 18.79 1.91 3.85
N SER A 111 19.09 1.33 5.01
CA SER A 111 20.41 0.84 5.35
C SER A 111 20.83 -0.38 4.52
N ASP A 112 19.86 -1.11 3.98
CA ASP A 112 20.10 -2.27 3.12
C ASP A 112 20.31 -1.91 1.64
N LYS A 113 20.66 -0.65 1.36
CA LYS A 113 21.01 -0.14 0.03
C LYS A 113 19.81 0.02 -0.92
N TYR A 114 18.63 0.21 -0.37
CA TYR A 114 17.46 0.64 -1.14
C TYR A 114 17.38 2.16 -1.10
N GLN A 115 16.98 2.74 -2.22
CA GLN A 115 16.66 4.16 -2.28
C GLN A 115 15.23 4.32 -2.73
N VAL A 116 14.44 5.02 -1.93
CA VAL A 116 13.03 5.30 -2.21
C VAL A 116 12.86 6.80 -2.36
N ASP A 117 11.91 7.22 -3.21
CA ASP A 117 11.57 8.62 -3.38
C ASP A 117 11.29 9.28 -2.03
N THR A 118 11.76 10.52 -1.88
CA THR A 118 11.55 11.29 -0.65
C THR A 118 10.13 11.83 -0.53
N ASP A 119 9.52 12.15 -1.66
CA ASP A 119 8.15 12.66 -1.72
C ASP A 119 7.28 11.65 -2.45
N VAL A 120 6.35 11.04 -1.74
CA VAL A 120 5.43 10.05 -2.28
C VAL A 120 4.02 10.61 -2.25
N ALA A 121 3.42 10.75 -3.43
CA ALA A 121 2.04 11.19 -3.54
C ALA A 121 1.09 10.03 -3.24
N CYS A 122 0.13 10.27 -2.36
CA CYS A 122 -0.93 9.33 -2.06
C CYS A 122 -2.25 9.87 -2.57
N GLU A 123 -3.01 9.04 -3.27
CA GLU A 123 -4.31 9.39 -3.80
C GLU A 123 -5.40 8.65 -3.05
N PRO A 124 -6.43 9.36 -2.54
CA PRO A 124 -7.56 8.68 -1.91
C PRO A 124 -8.49 8.08 -2.95
N PHE A 125 -9.16 7.02 -2.57
CA PHE A 125 -10.22 6.46 -3.39
C PHE A 125 -11.39 6.02 -2.51
N VAL A 126 -12.57 6.06 -3.08
CA VAL A 126 -13.79 5.52 -2.48
C VAL A 126 -14.53 4.80 -3.60
N ASP A 127 -14.67 3.50 -3.46
CA ASP A 127 -15.37 2.67 -4.43
C ASP A 127 -16.57 2.00 -3.79
N ARG A 128 -17.63 1.89 -4.57
CA ARG A 128 -18.84 1.17 -4.17
C ARG A 128 -18.94 -0.11 -4.97
N PHE A 129 -18.60 -1.19 -4.29
CA PHE A 129 -18.96 -2.54 -4.71
C PHE A 129 -20.18 -2.96 -3.88
N GLU A 130 -20.38 -4.23 -3.62
CA GLU A 130 -21.35 -4.66 -2.62
C GLU A 130 -21.03 -4.05 -1.26
N ASN A 131 -19.76 -3.90 -0.95
CA ASN A 131 -19.25 -3.16 0.21
C ASN A 131 -18.65 -1.84 -0.27
N LYS A 132 -18.96 -0.75 0.44
CA LYS A 132 -18.29 0.52 0.21
C LYS A 132 -16.87 0.44 0.79
N LEU A 133 -15.88 0.70 -0.04
CA LEU A 133 -14.47 0.67 0.34
C LEU A 133 -13.88 2.08 0.26
N ALA A 134 -13.01 2.39 1.19
CA ALA A 134 -12.22 3.62 1.15
C ALA A 134 -10.76 3.30 1.48
N GLY A 135 -9.87 4.06 0.91
CA GLY A 135 -8.45 3.87 1.14
C GLY A 135 -7.58 4.84 0.37
N TRP A 136 -6.30 4.51 0.34
CA TRP A 136 -5.29 5.32 -0.32
C TRP A 136 -4.41 4.44 -1.19
N VAL A 137 -3.93 5.02 -2.28
CA VAL A 137 -2.93 4.41 -3.16
C VAL A 137 -1.67 5.27 -3.12
N ALA A 138 -0.55 4.66 -2.78
CA ALA A 138 0.76 5.30 -2.88
C ALA A 138 1.53 4.64 -4.03
N THR A 139 2.09 5.44 -4.92
CA THR A 139 2.94 4.96 -6.02
C THR A 139 4.31 5.60 -5.88
N PHE A 140 5.34 4.78 -5.89
CA PHE A 140 6.71 5.24 -5.69
C PHE A 140 7.71 4.36 -6.43
N ASP A 141 8.91 4.90 -6.63
CA ASP A 141 10.02 4.16 -7.22
C ASP A 141 10.97 3.71 -6.14
N VAL A 142 11.39 2.45 -6.22
CA VAL A 142 12.43 1.87 -5.38
C VAL A 142 13.62 1.52 -6.25
N LYS A 143 14.77 2.08 -5.93
CA LYS A 143 16.02 1.80 -6.62
C LYS A 143 16.86 0.83 -5.79
N ILE A 144 17.29 -0.23 -6.42
CA ILE A 144 18.19 -1.20 -5.81
C ILE A 144 19.38 -1.42 -6.70
N GLN A 145 20.49 -1.86 -6.11
CA GLN A 145 21.68 -2.20 -6.87
C GLN A 145 21.38 -3.41 -7.76
N ASN A 146 21.76 -3.32 -9.03
CA ASN A 146 21.69 -4.46 -9.92
C ASN A 146 22.86 -5.40 -9.62
N ASP A 147 22.56 -6.52 -8.98
CA ASP A 147 23.53 -7.52 -8.55
C ASP A 147 23.81 -8.62 -9.58
N MET A 148 23.20 -8.50 -10.76
CA MET A 148 23.49 -9.40 -11.88
C MET A 148 24.81 -9.00 -12.52
N THR A 149 25.90 -9.46 -11.90
CA THR A 149 27.22 -9.31 -12.49
C THR A 149 27.44 -10.39 -13.53
N VAL A 150 27.69 -9.93 -14.76
CA VAL A 150 28.21 -10.81 -15.80
C VAL A 150 29.73 -10.72 -15.72
N CYS A 151 30.31 -11.77 -15.24
CA CYS A 151 31.76 -11.93 -15.26
C CYS A 151 32.20 -12.60 -16.53
#